data_8ebc71070316085d47c77f64024b0e00
#
_entry.id   8ebc71070316085d47c77f64024b0e00
#
_cell.length_a   1.000
_cell.length_b   1.000
_cell.length_c   1.000
_cell.angle_alpha   90.00
_cell.angle_beta   90.00
_cell.angle_gamma   90.00
#
_symmetry.space_group_name_H-M   'P 1'
#
loop_
_entity.id
_entity.type
_entity.pdbx_description
1 polymer ?
#
loop_
_entity_poly.entity_id
_entity_poly.type
_entity_poly.pdbx_seq_one_letter_code
_entity_poly.pdbx_strand_id
1 'polypeptide(L)'
;MTKIGSTLPKFVLVLGASLLLLAGTGWSQDDDSKKNETNIQKRIEASANVLNEIMATPDKAIPDKVMHDAKCVAVIPSMVKIAVGFGGSHGKGVAVCRLANGKWSAPAPITITGGSWGLQLGGQAIDIVMIVTNDRGMEHLLSNKFKIGANASAAAGPVGRDAAADTDWKMKSEMLTYSRARGLFAGIDLNGSVITQDKDETHLLYGKFVPFEAILNGKVRPPAGSGVFEAAVRKYAGQARDHGTLTMPVVTSERAGS
;
A
#
# COMPACT_ATOMS: atom_id res chain seq x y z
N MET A 1 31.72 -24.54 81.36
CA MET A 1 32.68 -23.55 81.78
C MET A 1 32.90 -22.56 80.70
N THR A 2 32.65 -21.33 81.03
CA THR A 2 33.21 -20.00 80.68
C THR A 2 32.66 -19.39 79.37
N LYS A 3 31.68 -18.49 79.49
CA LYS A 3 31.67 -17.01 79.54
C LYS A 3 31.92 -16.37 78.15
N ILE A 4 30.87 -15.78 77.62
CA ILE A 4 30.44 -14.38 77.62
C ILE A 4 31.42 -13.41 76.92
N GLY A 5 30.90 -12.73 75.95
CA GLY A 5 31.47 -11.54 75.36
C GLY A 5 30.52 -10.86 74.40
N SER A 6 29.61 -10.08 74.94
CA SER A 6 28.78 -9.12 74.23
C SER A 6 29.56 -7.90 73.82
N THR A 7 29.46 -7.38 72.62
CA THR A 7 29.55 -5.97 72.34
C THR A 7 28.85 -5.60 71.09
N LEU A 8 27.70 -4.93 71.19
CA LEU A 8 27.19 -4.03 70.17
C LEU A 8 28.04 -2.78 70.03
N PRO A 9 28.18 -2.25 68.85
CA PRO A 9 28.23 -0.81 68.74
C PRO A 9 27.14 -0.27 67.76
N LYS A 10 26.36 0.59 68.36
CA LYS A 10 25.92 1.91 67.94
C LYS A 10 25.61 2.12 66.47
N PHE A 11 24.32 2.15 66.23
CA PHE A 11 23.68 2.78 65.07
C PHE A 11 24.12 4.27 64.98
N VAL A 12 24.76 4.60 63.87
CA VAL A 12 24.86 5.96 63.37
C VAL A 12 23.86 6.12 62.24
N LEU A 13 22.81 6.83 62.55
CA LEU A 13 21.78 7.27 61.64
C LEU A 13 22.36 8.41 60.80
N VAL A 14 22.71 8.11 59.53
CA VAL A 14 23.02 9.18 58.55
C VAL A 14 21.78 9.30 57.66
N LEU A 15 20.98 10.31 57.95
CA LEU A 15 19.98 10.83 57.05
C LEU A 15 20.70 11.53 55.89
N GLY A 16 20.89 10.79 54.76
CA GLY A 16 21.30 11.35 53.50
C GLY A 16 20.06 11.66 52.66
N ALA A 17 19.72 12.92 52.58
CA ALA A 17 18.70 13.44 51.71
C ALA A 17 19.11 13.22 50.24
N SER A 18 18.62 12.14 49.61
CA SER A 18 18.75 11.95 48.16
C SER A 18 17.61 12.67 47.47
N LEU A 19 17.84 13.93 47.16
CA LEU A 19 17.06 14.71 46.20
C LEU A 19 17.40 14.16 44.79
N LEU A 20 16.72 13.07 44.36
CA LEU A 20 16.81 12.56 42.99
C LEU A 20 15.99 13.45 42.08
N LEU A 21 16.72 14.23 41.30
CA LEU A 21 16.30 14.96 40.13
C LEU A 21 15.47 14.05 39.19
N LEU A 22 14.17 14.29 39.15
CA LEU A 22 13.30 13.88 38.03
C LEU A 22 13.66 14.77 36.85
N ALA A 23 14.77 14.49 36.18
CA ALA A 23 15.13 15.10 34.92
C ALA A 23 14.50 14.23 33.81
N GLY A 24 13.46 14.73 33.27
CA GLY A 24 12.91 14.67 31.94
C GLY A 24 13.22 13.44 31.01
N THR A 25 12.28 12.52 30.94
CA THR A 25 12.17 11.59 29.81
C THR A 25 11.25 12.15 28.69
N GLY A 26 11.37 13.47 28.44
CA GLY A 26 10.54 14.13 27.42
C GLY A 26 11.08 14.08 25.98
N TRP A 27 12.30 13.60 25.78
CA TRP A 27 12.97 13.73 24.47
C TRP A 27 12.85 12.53 23.55
N SER A 28 12.37 11.38 24.04
CA SER A 28 12.32 10.14 23.25
C SER A 28 11.08 10.06 22.35
N GLN A 29 9.98 10.70 22.73
CA GLN A 29 8.70 10.57 22.05
C GLN A 29 8.59 11.42 20.76
N ASP A 30 9.22 12.57 20.73
CA ASP A 30 9.25 13.47 19.57
C ASP A 30 10.14 12.91 18.44
N ASP A 31 11.22 12.23 18.79
CA ASP A 31 12.18 11.68 17.83
C ASP A 31 11.61 10.42 17.13
N ASP A 32 10.93 9.57 17.88
CA ASP A 32 10.23 8.40 17.34
C ASP A 32 9.04 8.81 16.44
N SER A 33 8.32 9.85 16.79
CA SER A 33 7.21 10.38 16.00
C SER A 33 7.69 10.92 14.65
N LYS A 34 8.73 11.74 14.62
CA LYS A 34 9.35 12.25 13.39
C LYS A 34 9.92 11.14 12.50
N LYS A 35 10.56 10.14 13.10
CA LYS A 35 11.09 8.98 12.38
C LYS A 35 9.98 8.15 11.73
N ASN A 36 8.87 7.96 12.42
CA ASN A 36 7.72 7.21 11.92
C ASN A 36 6.98 7.99 10.82
N GLU A 37 6.83 9.31 10.94
CA GLU A 37 6.30 10.17 9.89
C GLU A 37 7.17 10.12 8.64
N THR A 38 8.49 10.15 8.79
CA THR A 38 9.44 9.97 7.68
C THR A 38 9.28 8.60 7.01
N ASN A 39 8.93 7.54 7.75
CA ASN A 39 8.75 6.20 7.20
C ASN A 39 7.49 6.10 6.33
N ILE A 40 6.36 6.72 6.72
CA ILE A 40 5.15 6.71 5.88
C ILE A 40 5.35 7.56 4.62
N GLN A 41 6.06 8.68 4.68
CA GLN A 41 6.40 9.48 3.50
C GLN A 41 7.26 8.66 2.52
N LYS A 42 8.31 8.01 2.99
CA LYS A 42 9.16 7.12 2.17
C LYS A 42 8.34 5.98 1.54
N ARG A 43 7.32 5.45 2.24
CA ARG A 43 6.45 4.41 1.68
C ARG A 43 5.57 4.94 0.57
N ILE A 44 5.03 6.14 0.71
CA ILE A 44 4.26 6.81 -0.35
C ILE A 44 5.14 7.01 -1.59
N GLU A 45 6.36 7.48 -1.42
CA GLU A 45 7.34 7.62 -2.50
C GLU A 45 7.73 6.28 -3.12
N ALA A 46 8.00 5.26 -2.29
CA ALA A 46 8.31 3.92 -2.77
C ALA A 46 7.14 3.33 -3.57
N SER A 47 5.90 3.58 -3.15
CA SER A 47 4.70 3.14 -3.87
C SER A 47 4.58 3.80 -5.25
N ALA A 48 4.89 5.09 -5.34
CA ALA A 48 4.94 5.82 -6.61
C ALA A 48 6.05 5.26 -7.52
N ASN A 49 7.23 4.99 -6.96
CA ASN A 49 8.36 4.44 -7.71
C ASN A 49 8.05 3.03 -8.23
N VAL A 50 7.47 2.14 -7.41
CA VAL A 50 7.04 0.80 -7.84
C VAL A 50 6.10 0.89 -9.02
N LEU A 51 5.08 1.75 -8.96
CA LEU A 51 4.13 1.93 -10.05
C LEU A 51 4.83 2.46 -11.31
N ASN A 52 5.70 3.48 -11.19
CA ASN A 52 6.45 4.03 -12.31
C ASN A 52 7.35 2.97 -12.97
N GLU A 53 8.07 2.16 -12.19
CA GLU A 53 8.97 1.14 -12.71
C GLU A 53 8.22 0.00 -13.39
N ILE A 54 7.07 -0.41 -12.87
CA ILE A 54 6.21 -1.41 -13.51
C ILE A 54 5.69 -0.88 -14.85
N MET A 55 5.19 0.34 -14.87
CA MET A 55 4.61 0.95 -16.07
C MET A 55 5.67 1.33 -17.13
N ALA A 56 6.93 1.52 -16.72
CA ALA A 56 8.04 1.78 -17.63
C ALA A 56 8.58 0.51 -18.33
N THR A 57 8.16 -0.69 -17.91
CA THR A 57 8.65 -1.95 -18.48
C THR A 57 7.91 -2.25 -19.79
N PRO A 58 8.57 -2.21 -20.97
CA PRO A 58 7.93 -2.58 -22.24
C PRO A 58 7.42 -4.03 -22.18
N ASP A 59 6.28 -4.30 -22.80
CA ASP A 59 5.67 -5.63 -22.96
C ASP A 59 5.31 -6.41 -21.68
N LYS A 60 5.60 -5.83 -20.49
CA LYS A 60 5.27 -6.45 -19.19
C LYS A 60 4.51 -5.51 -18.25
N ALA A 61 4.14 -4.32 -18.72
CA ALA A 61 3.38 -3.35 -17.92
C ALA A 61 1.96 -3.83 -17.62
N ILE A 62 1.33 -3.20 -16.64
CA ILE A 62 -0.12 -3.28 -16.47
C ILE A 62 -0.76 -2.68 -17.71
N PRO A 63 -1.73 -3.36 -18.37
CA PRO A 63 -2.36 -2.84 -19.59
C PRO A 63 -2.99 -1.47 -19.34
N ASP A 64 -2.84 -0.56 -20.30
CA ASP A 64 -3.37 0.82 -20.20
C ASP A 64 -4.88 0.84 -19.92
N LYS A 65 -5.63 -0.08 -20.55
CA LYS A 65 -7.07 -0.24 -20.30
C LYS A 65 -7.36 -0.54 -18.82
N VAL A 66 -6.59 -1.42 -18.19
CA VAL A 66 -6.76 -1.77 -16.77
C VAL A 66 -6.51 -0.56 -15.88
N MET A 67 -5.47 0.21 -16.16
CA MET A 67 -5.17 1.44 -15.41
C MET A 67 -6.23 2.52 -15.64
N HIS A 68 -6.68 2.67 -16.88
CA HIS A 68 -7.73 3.64 -17.22
C HIS A 68 -9.06 3.35 -16.51
N ASP A 69 -9.47 2.07 -16.48
CA ASP A 69 -10.73 1.63 -15.88
C ASP A 69 -10.64 1.45 -14.36
N ALA A 70 -9.44 1.66 -13.77
CA ALA A 70 -9.23 1.49 -12.34
C ALA A 70 -10.13 2.41 -11.51
N LYS A 71 -10.84 1.82 -10.55
CA LYS A 71 -11.58 2.52 -9.49
C LYS A 71 -10.68 2.90 -8.33
N CYS A 72 -9.80 1.97 -7.92
CA CYS A 72 -8.77 2.23 -6.93
C CYS A 72 -7.46 1.55 -7.33
N VAL A 73 -6.36 2.12 -6.89
CA VAL A 73 -5.01 1.57 -7.04
C VAL A 73 -4.39 1.49 -5.66
N ALA A 74 -3.89 0.31 -5.30
CA ALA A 74 -3.14 0.10 -4.07
C ALA A 74 -1.77 -0.48 -4.38
N VAL A 75 -0.73 0.02 -3.72
CA VAL A 75 0.64 -0.46 -3.88
C VAL A 75 1.24 -0.80 -2.54
N ILE A 76 1.79 -1.98 -2.42
CA ILE A 76 2.51 -2.48 -1.24
C ILE A 76 3.97 -2.72 -1.67
N PRO A 77 4.87 -1.77 -1.42
CA PRO A 77 6.29 -1.98 -1.71
C PRO A 77 6.91 -2.96 -0.71
N SER A 78 7.76 -3.84 -1.21
CA SER A 78 8.57 -4.76 -0.41
C SER A 78 7.78 -5.62 0.59
N MET A 79 6.64 -6.20 0.16
CA MET A 79 5.92 -7.19 0.97
C MET A 79 6.83 -8.37 1.25
N VAL A 80 7.03 -8.69 2.53
CA VAL A 80 7.88 -9.79 2.97
C VAL A 80 7.07 -11.08 3.03
N LYS A 81 7.58 -12.14 2.41
CA LYS A 81 7.10 -13.52 2.55
C LYS A 81 8.16 -14.33 3.24
N ILE A 82 7.79 -15.01 4.32
CA ILE A 82 8.67 -15.91 5.06
C ILE A 82 7.96 -17.25 5.16
N ALA A 83 8.66 -18.34 4.79
CA ALA A 83 8.14 -19.69 4.90
C ALA A 83 9.21 -20.63 5.41
N VAL A 84 8.88 -21.37 6.49
CA VAL A 84 9.65 -22.50 7.04
C VAL A 84 8.62 -23.56 7.43
N GLY A 85 8.15 -24.34 6.46
CA GLY A 85 7.04 -25.28 6.65
C GLY A 85 5.66 -24.62 6.63
N PHE A 86 5.40 -23.70 7.55
CA PHE A 86 4.28 -22.75 7.51
C PHE A 86 4.84 -21.37 7.19
N GLY A 87 4.17 -20.62 6.34
CA GLY A 87 4.61 -19.31 5.91
C GLY A 87 3.61 -18.20 6.21
N GLY A 88 4.14 -17.01 6.37
CA GLY A 88 3.36 -15.78 6.48
C GLY A 88 3.85 -14.73 5.48
N SER A 89 2.95 -13.84 5.11
CA SER A 89 3.29 -12.64 4.36
C SER A 89 2.78 -11.42 5.09
N HIS A 90 3.57 -10.35 5.07
CA HIS A 90 3.22 -9.07 5.66
C HIS A 90 3.78 -7.94 4.82
N GLY A 91 2.97 -6.93 4.59
CA GLY A 91 3.39 -5.73 3.87
C GLY A 91 2.53 -4.53 4.24
N LYS A 92 3.11 -3.36 4.12
CA LYS A 92 2.45 -2.07 4.29
C LYS A 92 2.51 -1.29 2.99
N GLY A 93 1.45 -0.58 2.69
CA GLY A 93 1.32 0.18 1.46
C GLY A 93 0.34 1.33 1.55
N VAL A 94 -0.04 1.85 0.41
CA VAL A 94 -1.03 2.92 0.30
C VAL A 94 -2.03 2.62 -0.81
N ALA A 95 -3.25 3.11 -0.65
CA ALA A 95 -4.32 3.04 -1.64
C ALA A 95 -4.87 4.42 -1.94
N VAL A 96 -5.29 4.65 -3.18
CA VAL A 96 -6.06 5.81 -3.63
C VAL A 96 -7.24 5.34 -4.48
N CYS A 97 -8.36 6.06 -4.43
CA CYS A 97 -9.54 5.76 -5.24
C CYS A 97 -9.93 6.95 -6.13
N ARG A 98 -10.53 6.64 -7.26
CA ARG A 98 -11.06 7.63 -8.19
C ARG A 98 -12.34 8.22 -7.64
N LEU A 99 -12.40 9.54 -7.55
CA LEU A 99 -13.55 10.28 -7.08
C LEU A 99 -14.55 10.55 -8.23
N ALA A 100 -15.78 10.86 -7.89
CA ALA A 100 -16.83 11.18 -8.88
C ALA A 100 -16.46 12.34 -9.82
N ASN A 101 -15.59 13.25 -9.39
CA ASN A 101 -15.10 14.38 -10.19
C ASN A 101 -13.89 14.00 -11.08
N GLY A 102 -13.53 12.71 -11.16
CA GLY A 102 -12.40 12.19 -11.94
C GLY A 102 -11.02 12.38 -11.30
N LYS A 103 -10.91 13.06 -10.16
CA LYS A 103 -9.67 13.17 -9.38
C LYS A 103 -9.44 11.91 -8.55
N TRP A 104 -8.24 11.78 -8.00
CA TRP A 104 -7.89 10.71 -7.07
C TRP A 104 -7.97 11.21 -5.63
N SER A 105 -8.32 10.31 -4.72
CA SER A 105 -8.37 10.59 -3.29
C SER A 105 -6.99 10.81 -2.70
N ALA A 106 -6.94 11.34 -1.48
CA ALA A 106 -5.74 11.29 -0.65
C ALA A 106 -5.31 9.84 -0.40
N PRO A 107 -4.00 9.55 -0.16
CA PRO A 107 -3.50 8.21 0.07
C PRO A 107 -3.96 7.68 1.43
N ALA A 108 -4.49 6.47 1.43
CA ALA A 108 -4.92 5.75 2.62
C ALA A 108 -3.92 4.63 2.95
N PRO A 109 -3.26 4.66 4.13
CA PRO A 109 -2.35 3.60 4.54
C PRO A 109 -3.06 2.26 4.73
N ILE A 110 -2.45 1.20 4.18
CA ILE A 110 -2.97 -0.19 4.24
C ILE A 110 -1.92 -1.15 4.74
N THR A 111 -2.38 -2.24 5.34
CA THR A 111 -1.57 -3.40 5.67
C THR A 111 -2.18 -4.64 5.01
N ILE A 112 -1.34 -5.46 4.39
CA ILE A 112 -1.70 -6.79 3.90
C ILE A 112 -1.02 -7.85 4.76
N THR A 113 -1.79 -8.87 5.15
CA THR A 113 -1.28 -10.06 5.86
C THR A 113 -1.85 -11.30 5.21
N GLY A 114 -1.05 -12.35 5.05
CA GLY A 114 -1.50 -13.61 4.47
C GLY A 114 -0.77 -14.79 5.07
N GLY A 115 -1.43 -15.96 5.08
CA GLY A 115 -0.81 -17.24 5.34
C GLY A 115 -0.36 -17.86 4.01
N SER A 116 0.79 -18.48 3.98
CA SER A 116 1.24 -19.30 2.85
C SER A 116 1.57 -20.72 3.33
N TRP A 117 1.10 -21.70 2.58
CA TRP A 117 1.45 -23.12 2.79
C TRP A 117 2.44 -23.49 1.70
N GLY A 118 3.59 -24.04 2.07
CA GLY A 118 4.55 -24.54 1.09
C GLY A 118 5.92 -24.85 1.68
N LEU A 119 6.61 -25.80 1.05
CA LEU A 119 7.96 -26.25 1.40
C LEU A 119 9.06 -25.24 0.97
N GLN A 120 8.73 -23.97 0.80
CA GLN A 120 9.72 -22.95 0.44
C GLN A 120 10.45 -22.47 1.69
N LEU A 121 11.72 -22.81 1.78
CA LEU A 121 12.65 -22.26 2.77
C LEU A 121 13.17 -20.92 2.23
N GLY A 122 12.88 -19.82 2.90
CA GLY A 122 13.48 -18.55 2.56
C GLY A 122 12.57 -17.34 2.82
N GLY A 123 13.20 -16.16 2.78
CA GLY A 123 12.54 -14.86 2.80
C GLY A 123 12.61 -14.22 1.42
N GLN A 124 11.52 -13.68 0.95
CA GLN A 124 11.44 -12.91 -0.30
C GLN A 124 10.70 -11.61 -0.06
N ALA A 125 11.25 -10.52 -0.58
CA ALA A 125 10.54 -9.25 -0.68
C ALA A 125 10.00 -9.09 -2.11
N ILE A 126 8.71 -8.76 -2.23
CA ILE A 126 8.05 -8.53 -3.51
C ILE A 126 7.23 -7.24 -3.43
N ASP A 127 7.17 -6.52 -4.52
CA ASP A 127 6.26 -5.40 -4.67
C ASP A 127 4.91 -5.92 -5.19
N ILE A 128 3.82 -5.39 -4.63
CA ILE A 128 2.46 -5.74 -5.03
C ILE A 128 1.74 -4.50 -5.52
N VAL A 129 1.06 -4.63 -6.66
CA VAL A 129 0.08 -3.66 -7.15
C VAL A 129 -1.27 -4.34 -7.24
N MET A 130 -2.29 -3.72 -6.67
CA MET A 130 -3.68 -4.15 -6.77
C MET A 130 -4.50 -3.07 -7.45
N ILE A 131 -5.25 -3.46 -8.47
CA ILE A 131 -6.16 -2.60 -9.21
C ILE A 131 -7.58 -3.05 -8.91
N VAL A 132 -8.38 -2.18 -8.31
CA VAL A 132 -9.81 -2.40 -8.14
C VAL A 132 -10.53 -1.99 -9.41
N THR A 133 -11.33 -2.89 -9.99
CA THR A 133 -11.88 -2.76 -11.34
C THR A 133 -13.35 -2.33 -11.37
N ASN A 134 -14.08 -2.52 -10.26
CA ASN A 134 -15.51 -2.27 -10.20
C ASN A 134 -15.94 -1.73 -8.83
N ASP A 135 -17.21 -1.30 -8.76
CA ASP A 135 -17.76 -0.65 -7.56
C ASP A 135 -17.83 -1.62 -6.37
N ARG A 136 -18.10 -2.93 -6.59
CA ARG A 136 -18.11 -3.93 -5.53
C ARG A 136 -16.72 -4.08 -4.89
N GLY A 137 -15.67 -4.15 -5.70
CA GLY A 137 -14.30 -4.15 -5.19
C GLY A 137 -13.95 -2.87 -4.42
N MET A 138 -14.48 -1.73 -4.87
CA MET A 138 -14.33 -0.47 -4.14
C MET A 138 -15.04 -0.51 -2.78
N GLU A 139 -16.27 -1.03 -2.71
CA GLU A 139 -17.01 -1.21 -1.44
C GLU A 139 -16.22 -2.09 -0.45
N HIS A 140 -15.63 -3.19 -0.93
CA HIS A 140 -14.76 -4.02 -0.10
C HIS A 140 -13.52 -3.25 0.38
N LEU A 141 -12.88 -2.46 -0.48
CA LEU A 141 -11.74 -1.64 -0.08
C LEU A 141 -12.16 -0.56 0.92
N LEU A 142 -13.33 0.03 0.79
CA LEU A 142 -13.84 1.04 1.73
C LEU A 142 -14.17 0.46 3.11
N SER A 143 -14.40 -0.86 3.21
CA SER A 143 -14.51 -1.53 4.50
C SER A 143 -13.14 -1.57 5.18
N ASN A 144 -13.10 -1.35 6.49
CA ASN A 144 -11.83 -1.26 7.23
C ASN A 144 -11.01 -2.56 7.21
N LYS A 145 -11.60 -3.68 6.79
CA LYS A 145 -10.98 -5.01 6.74
C LYS A 145 -11.75 -5.93 5.81
N PHE A 146 -11.05 -6.59 4.90
CA PHE A 146 -11.63 -7.64 4.06
C PHE A 146 -10.58 -8.74 3.75
N LYS A 147 -11.09 -9.93 3.39
CA LYS A 147 -10.26 -11.07 3.01
C LYS A 147 -10.44 -11.37 1.52
N ILE A 148 -9.33 -11.41 0.79
CA ILE A 148 -9.29 -11.77 -0.62
C ILE A 148 -9.64 -13.25 -0.78
N GLY A 149 -10.50 -13.56 -1.73
CA GLY A 149 -11.00 -14.92 -2.00
C GLY A 149 -12.18 -15.36 -1.14
N ALA A 150 -12.50 -14.61 -0.06
CA ALA A 150 -13.68 -14.87 0.78
C ALA A 150 -14.70 -13.73 0.73
N ASN A 151 -14.25 -12.49 0.87
CA ASN A 151 -15.11 -11.30 0.80
C ASN A 151 -15.04 -10.63 -0.58
N ALA A 152 -13.83 -10.55 -1.14
CA ALA A 152 -13.58 -9.92 -2.44
C ALA A 152 -12.92 -10.90 -3.38
N SER A 153 -13.34 -10.93 -4.64
CA SER A 153 -12.70 -11.73 -5.68
C SER A 153 -11.47 -11.01 -6.22
N ALA A 154 -10.34 -11.72 -6.31
CA ALA A 154 -9.16 -11.22 -6.97
C ALA A 154 -8.62 -12.25 -7.97
N ALA A 155 -8.05 -11.76 -9.05
CA ALA A 155 -7.37 -12.58 -10.05
C ALA A 155 -5.97 -12.03 -10.35
N ALA A 156 -5.08 -12.92 -10.74
CA ALA A 156 -3.79 -12.53 -11.32
C ALA A 156 -4.05 -11.66 -12.56
N GLY A 157 -3.53 -10.42 -12.52
CA GLY A 157 -3.76 -9.48 -13.60
C GLY A 157 -3.07 -9.91 -14.91
N PRO A 158 -3.65 -9.58 -16.07
CA PRO A 158 -2.99 -9.76 -17.36
C PRO A 158 -1.77 -8.86 -17.48
N VAL A 159 -0.72 -9.32 -18.13
CA VAL A 159 0.51 -8.55 -18.35
C VAL A 159 0.79 -8.42 -19.85
N GLY A 160 1.33 -7.27 -20.26
CA GLY A 160 1.70 -6.99 -21.64
C GLY A 160 0.57 -6.36 -22.46
N ARG A 161 0.94 -5.85 -23.63
CA ARG A 161 0.03 -5.12 -24.54
C ARG A 161 -1.05 -6.00 -25.15
N ASP A 162 -0.76 -7.27 -25.42
CA ASP A 162 -1.67 -8.21 -26.08
C ASP A 162 -2.64 -8.87 -25.09
N ALA A 163 -2.48 -8.64 -23.81
CA ALA A 163 -3.35 -9.18 -22.77
C ALA A 163 -4.78 -8.61 -22.79
N ALA A 164 -5.05 -7.61 -23.63
CA ALA A 164 -6.37 -7.02 -23.76
C ALA A 164 -7.40 -7.92 -24.45
N ALA A 165 -6.97 -8.86 -25.30
CA ALA A 165 -7.86 -9.72 -26.08
C ALA A 165 -8.46 -10.89 -25.27
N ASP A 166 -7.75 -11.37 -24.25
CA ASP A 166 -8.15 -12.55 -23.43
C ASP A 166 -8.81 -12.17 -22.10
N THR A 167 -9.24 -10.93 -21.95
CA THR A 167 -9.38 -10.26 -20.66
C THR A 167 -10.79 -10.25 -20.08
N ASP A 168 -11.82 -10.62 -20.86
CA ASP A 168 -13.22 -10.43 -20.43
C ASP A 168 -13.60 -11.13 -19.13
N TRP A 169 -13.04 -12.30 -18.86
CA TRP A 169 -13.34 -13.02 -17.62
C TRP A 169 -12.54 -12.48 -16.41
N LYS A 170 -11.30 -12.02 -16.64
CA LYS A 170 -10.45 -11.44 -15.58
C LYS A 170 -10.95 -10.06 -15.17
N MET A 171 -11.49 -9.30 -16.12
CA MET A 171 -12.11 -8.00 -15.84
C MET A 171 -13.41 -8.11 -15.03
N LYS A 172 -13.99 -9.31 -14.88
CA LYS A 172 -15.13 -9.57 -13.98
C LYS A 172 -14.69 -9.73 -12.51
N SER A 173 -13.39 -9.95 -12.26
CA SER A 173 -12.87 -9.97 -10.90
C SER A 173 -12.92 -8.57 -10.31
N GLU A 174 -13.19 -8.46 -9.02
CA GLU A 174 -13.25 -7.18 -8.30
C GLU A 174 -11.89 -6.50 -8.20
N MET A 175 -10.83 -7.32 -8.18
CA MET A 175 -9.45 -6.86 -8.09
C MET A 175 -8.53 -7.63 -9.04
N LEU A 176 -7.61 -6.92 -9.67
CA LEU A 176 -6.49 -7.49 -10.42
C LEU A 176 -5.21 -7.27 -9.63
N THR A 177 -4.40 -8.30 -9.50
CA THR A 177 -3.22 -8.29 -8.65
C THR A 177 -1.96 -8.61 -9.44
N TYR A 178 -0.92 -7.86 -9.16
CA TYR A 178 0.37 -7.93 -9.84
C TYR A 178 1.49 -7.96 -8.82
N SER A 179 2.58 -8.64 -9.15
CA SER A 179 3.80 -8.62 -8.33
C SER A 179 5.04 -8.35 -9.16
N ARG A 180 6.00 -7.72 -8.52
CA ARG A 180 7.36 -7.59 -9.04
C ARG A 180 8.34 -8.17 -8.02
N ALA A 181 9.14 -9.13 -8.49
CA ALA A 181 10.19 -9.76 -7.71
C ALA A 181 11.47 -9.83 -8.54
N ARG A 182 12.58 -9.29 -8.04
CA ARG A 182 13.90 -9.31 -8.70
C ARG A 182 13.86 -8.86 -10.18
N GLY A 183 13.08 -7.82 -10.50
CA GLY A 183 12.93 -7.32 -11.88
C GLY A 183 11.98 -8.12 -12.76
N LEU A 184 11.41 -9.22 -12.28
CA LEU A 184 10.37 -9.96 -12.98
C LEU A 184 8.98 -9.48 -12.54
N PHE A 185 8.13 -9.20 -13.51
CA PHE A 185 6.76 -8.78 -13.29
C PHE A 185 5.78 -9.85 -13.77
N ALA A 186 4.76 -10.15 -12.95
CA ALA A 186 3.75 -11.15 -13.26
C ALA A 186 2.45 -10.87 -12.48
N GLY A 187 1.34 -11.38 -12.98
CA GLY A 187 0.13 -11.52 -12.17
C GLY A 187 0.36 -12.49 -11.01
N ILE A 188 -0.21 -12.18 -9.86
CA ILE A 188 -0.08 -12.99 -8.62
C ILE A 188 -1.45 -13.29 -8.04
N ASP A 189 -1.59 -14.45 -7.42
CA ASP A 189 -2.76 -14.78 -6.60
C ASP A 189 -2.50 -14.38 -5.14
N LEU A 190 -3.41 -13.59 -4.57
CA LEU A 190 -3.39 -13.14 -3.19
C LEU A 190 -4.52 -13.76 -2.35
N ASN A 191 -5.19 -14.80 -2.83
CA ASN A 191 -6.26 -15.46 -2.10
C ASN A 191 -5.82 -15.87 -0.69
N GLY A 192 -6.70 -15.64 0.28
CA GLY A 192 -6.41 -15.88 1.69
C GLY A 192 -5.75 -14.70 2.41
N SER A 193 -5.25 -13.72 1.69
CA SER A 193 -4.70 -12.50 2.29
C SER A 193 -5.80 -11.60 2.84
N VAL A 194 -5.50 -10.93 3.95
CA VAL A 194 -6.37 -9.95 4.60
C VAL A 194 -5.79 -8.56 4.42
N ILE A 195 -6.60 -7.65 3.94
CA ILE A 195 -6.27 -6.23 3.83
C ILE A 195 -6.99 -5.48 4.94
N THR A 196 -6.25 -4.62 5.62
CA THR A 196 -6.76 -3.77 6.70
C THR A 196 -6.27 -2.34 6.55
N GLN A 197 -7.05 -1.39 7.04
CA GLN A 197 -6.55 -0.04 7.23
C GLN A 197 -5.43 -0.05 8.27
N ASP A 198 -4.30 0.56 7.96
CA ASP A 198 -3.23 0.82 8.94
C ASP A 198 -3.60 2.07 9.76
N LYS A 199 -4.15 1.82 10.96
CA LYS A 199 -4.64 2.90 11.82
C LYS A 199 -3.51 3.76 12.37
N ASP A 200 -2.38 3.14 12.69
CA ASP A 200 -1.21 3.82 13.26
C ASP A 200 -0.58 4.74 12.22
N GLU A 201 -0.37 4.24 11.01
CA GLU A 201 0.15 5.06 9.92
C GLU A 201 -0.86 6.10 9.43
N THR A 202 -2.16 5.80 9.50
CA THR A 202 -3.19 6.82 9.26
C THR A 202 -3.09 7.95 10.27
N HIS A 203 -2.90 7.62 11.56
CA HIS A 203 -2.72 8.64 12.60
C HIS A 203 -1.45 9.47 12.36
N LEU A 204 -0.35 8.83 12.02
CA LEU A 204 0.92 9.51 11.71
C LEU A 204 0.80 10.43 10.50
N LEU A 205 0.13 9.96 9.43
CA LEU A 205 0.00 10.72 8.18
C LEU A 205 -0.95 11.91 8.29
N TYR A 206 -2.06 11.76 9.03
CA TYR A 206 -3.15 12.75 9.12
C TYR A 206 -3.17 13.52 10.44
N GLY A 207 -2.28 13.21 11.39
CA GLY A 207 -2.28 13.77 12.76
C GLY A 207 -3.42 13.27 13.65
N LYS A 208 -4.30 12.43 13.10
CA LYS A 208 -5.45 11.80 13.79
C LYS A 208 -5.91 10.57 13.05
N PHE A 209 -6.67 9.71 13.71
CA PHE A 209 -7.36 8.62 13.02
C PHE A 209 -8.45 9.18 12.10
N VAL A 210 -8.42 8.77 10.83
CA VAL A 210 -9.44 9.07 9.82
C VAL A 210 -9.92 7.74 9.24
N PRO A 211 -11.25 7.48 9.20
CA PRO A 211 -11.78 6.25 8.61
C PRO A 211 -11.40 6.13 7.12
N PHE A 212 -11.18 4.90 6.68
CA PHE A 212 -10.84 4.57 5.29
C PHE A 212 -11.79 5.21 4.29
N GLU A 213 -13.08 5.06 4.55
CA GLU A 213 -14.15 5.64 3.73
C GLU A 213 -14.03 7.16 3.57
N ALA A 214 -13.67 7.87 4.64
CA ALA A 214 -13.52 9.31 4.59
C ALA A 214 -12.32 9.73 3.71
N ILE A 215 -11.21 8.97 3.78
CA ILE A 215 -10.03 9.23 2.96
C ILE A 215 -10.33 8.93 1.49
N LEU A 216 -10.78 7.72 1.19
CA LEU A 216 -10.93 7.21 -0.17
C LEU A 216 -12.12 7.84 -0.92
N ASN A 217 -13.12 8.37 -0.22
CA ASN A 217 -14.20 9.18 -0.82
C ASN A 217 -13.87 10.68 -0.93
N GLY A 218 -12.61 11.07 -0.65
CA GLY A 218 -12.16 12.44 -0.84
C GLY A 218 -12.71 13.47 0.18
N LYS A 219 -13.18 12.99 1.34
CA LYS A 219 -13.68 13.86 2.42
C LYS A 219 -12.57 14.54 3.24
N VAL A 220 -11.30 14.21 2.95
CA VAL A 220 -10.13 14.79 3.60
C VAL A 220 -9.13 15.33 2.58
N ARG A 221 -8.38 16.35 2.99
CA ARG A 221 -7.31 16.91 2.14
C ARG A 221 -6.06 16.01 2.20
N PRO A 222 -5.35 15.82 1.07
CA PRO A 222 -4.05 15.15 1.09
C PRO A 222 -3.09 15.90 2.02
N PRO A 223 -2.36 15.18 2.90
CA PRO A 223 -1.29 15.77 3.69
C PRO A 223 -0.16 16.33 2.81
N ALA A 224 0.62 17.26 3.35
CA ALA A 224 1.76 17.82 2.63
C ALA A 224 2.75 16.70 2.24
N GLY A 225 3.26 16.71 1.01
CA GLY A 225 4.20 15.71 0.49
C GLY A 225 3.58 14.38 0.08
N SER A 226 2.30 14.11 0.39
CA SER A 226 1.68 12.81 0.08
C SER A 226 1.20 12.65 -1.37
N GLY A 227 1.18 13.72 -2.16
CA GLY A 227 0.60 13.73 -3.51
C GLY A 227 1.43 13.03 -4.59
N VAL A 228 2.64 12.54 -4.29
CA VAL A 228 3.52 11.89 -5.29
C VAL A 228 2.92 10.58 -5.81
N PHE A 229 2.28 9.79 -4.95
CA PHE A 229 1.62 8.55 -5.37
C PHE A 229 0.36 8.82 -6.19
N GLU A 230 -0.47 9.77 -5.76
CA GLU A 230 -1.63 10.22 -6.53
C GLU A 230 -1.23 10.72 -7.92
N ALA A 231 -0.14 11.51 -8.01
CA ALA A 231 0.38 11.99 -9.28
C ALA A 231 0.84 10.85 -10.20
N ALA A 232 1.52 9.83 -9.65
CA ALA A 232 1.93 8.64 -10.40
C ALA A 232 0.71 7.88 -10.93
N VAL A 233 -0.31 7.64 -10.10
CA VAL A 233 -1.53 6.97 -10.53
C VAL A 233 -2.25 7.77 -11.61
N ARG A 234 -2.40 9.08 -11.45
CA ARG A 234 -3.04 9.96 -12.43
C ARG A 234 -2.33 9.95 -13.77
N LYS A 235 -1.00 9.90 -13.79
CA LYS A 235 -0.18 9.84 -15.00
C LYS A 235 -0.60 8.67 -15.88
N TYR A 236 -0.76 7.47 -15.31
CA TYR A 236 -1.05 6.26 -16.07
C TYR A 236 -2.55 6.02 -16.26
N ALA A 237 -3.38 6.40 -15.31
CA ALA A 237 -4.83 6.28 -15.41
C ALA A 237 -5.47 7.30 -16.36
N GLY A 238 -4.75 8.37 -16.74
CA GLY A 238 -5.21 9.40 -17.69
C GLY A 238 -4.76 9.16 -19.14
N GLN A 239 -3.74 8.34 -19.39
CA GLN A 239 -3.12 8.19 -20.72
C GLN A 239 -3.96 7.42 -21.74
N ALA A 240 -4.88 6.56 -21.31
CA ALA A 240 -5.68 5.73 -22.21
C ALA A 240 -6.68 6.51 -23.11
N ARG A 241 -6.85 7.80 -22.89
CA ARG A 241 -7.76 8.63 -23.71
C ARG A 241 -7.17 9.06 -25.06
N ASP A 242 -5.83 9.06 -25.21
CA ASP A 242 -5.18 9.58 -26.41
C ASP A 242 -4.98 8.54 -27.53
N HIS A 243 -5.19 7.25 -27.25
CA HIS A 243 -5.02 6.20 -28.27
C HIS A 243 -6.31 5.82 -29.02
N GLY A 244 -7.44 6.44 -28.72
CA GLY A 244 -8.76 6.12 -29.29
C GLY A 244 -9.26 7.01 -30.41
N THR A 245 -8.56 8.10 -30.76
CA THR A 245 -9.02 9.01 -31.81
C THR A 245 -7.93 9.28 -32.82
N LEU A 246 -7.55 8.24 -33.55
CA LEU A 246 -7.03 8.43 -34.92
C LEU A 246 -8.25 8.78 -35.79
N THR A 247 -8.59 10.05 -35.84
CA THR A 247 -9.41 10.59 -36.92
C THR A 247 -8.62 10.38 -38.21
N MET A 248 -9.00 9.34 -38.96
CA MET A 248 -8.55 9.20 -40.34
C MET A 248 -8.95 10.50 -41.09
N PRO A 249 -8.05 11.15 -41.82
CA PRO A 249 -8.44 12.25 -42.67
C PRO A 249 -9.40 11.70 -43.70
N VAL A 250 -10.60 12.26 -43.75
CA VAL A 250 -11.56 12.00 -44.85
C VAL A 250 -10.90 12.44 -46.15
N VAL A 251 -10.48 11.45 -46.95
CA VAL A 251 -10.08 11.71 -48.32
C VAL A 251 -11.34 12.05 -49.09
N THR A 252 -11.61 13.32 -49.25
CA THR A 252 -12.60 13.81 -50.22
C THR A 252 -12.09 13.48 -51.64
N SER A 253 -12.64 12.45 -52.26
CA SER A 253 -12.44 12.24 -53.69
C SER A 253 -13.19 13.32 -54.44
N GLU A 254 -12.46 14.31 -54.92
CA GLU A 254 -12.91 15.25 -55.92
C GLU A 254 -13.13 14.47 -57.24
N ARG A 255 -14.37 14.25 -57.62
CA ARG A 255 -14.74 13.85 -58.98
C ARG A 255 -14.48 15.03 -59.87
N ALA A 256 -13.40 14.99 -60.66
CA ALA A 256 -13.27 15.79 -61.87
C ALA A 256 -14.31 15.35 -62.86
N GLY A 257 -15.30 16.18 -63.10
CA GLY A 257 -16.22 16.04 -64.22
C GLY A 257 -15.70 16.82 -65.42
N SER A 258 -15.76 16.23 -66.54
CA SER A 258 -16.06 16.81 -67.81
C SER A 258 -16.31 15.71 -68.82
#